data_3e4bf93a3e30a0c92b5f491be62c71d4
#
_entry.id   3e4bf93a3e30a0c92b5f491be62c71d4
#
_cell.length_a   1.000
_cell.length_b   1.000
_cell.length_c   1.000
_cell.angle_alpha   90.00
_cell.angle_beta   90.00
_cell.angle_gamma   90.00
#
_symmetry.space_group_name_H-M   'P 1'
#
loop_
_entity.id
_entity.type
_entity.pdbx_description
1 polymer ?
#
loop_
_entity_poly.entity_id
_entity_poly.type
_entity_poly.pdbx_seq_one_letter_code
_entity_poly.pdbx_strand_id
1 'polypeptide(L)'
;MDKYSRALLVDAKQEYTRQLATVLINPIYDGIKSIYEAAEKLAVQTELNILKTFQLLLSKTPKWKPEKINTEYERIKVVSECDYLENLITAVFVAHTKILAAIRFKNQSQKIDLDIPTGAHFVHSVYTECARNFWKQPLLFTTNH
;
A
#
# COMPACT_ATOMS: atom_id res chain seq x y z
N MET A 1 7.22 -0.14 29.41
CA MET A 1 7.79 -1.24 28.59
C MET A 1 9.31 -1.23 28.79
N ASP A 2 9.88 -2.33 29.17
CA ASP A 2 11.32 -2.40 29.35
C ASP A 2 12.05 -2.47 28.00
N LYS A 3 13.38 -2.36 28.08
CA LYS A 3 14.24 -2.32 26.91
C LYS A 3 14.17 -3.62 26.09
N TYR A 4 14.08 -4.76 26.78
CA TYR A 4 14.03 -6.07 26.13
C TYR A 4 12.71 -6.26 25.38
N SER A 5 11.59 -5.93 26.01
CA SER A 5 10.27 -6.04 25.39
C SER A 5 10.14 -5.11 24.17
N ARG A 6 10.74 -3.91 24.25
CA ARG A 6 10.75 -2.98 23.15
C ARG A 6 11.53 -3.52 21.95
N ALA A 7 12.69 -4.14 22.21
CA ALA A 7 13.50 -4.74 21.15
C ALA A 7 12.75 -5.87 20.45
N LEU A 8 12.04 -6.72 21.20
CA LEU A 8 11.23 -7.79 20.62
C LEU A 8 10.10 -7.23 19.75
N LEU A 9 9.48 -6.15 20.20
CA LEU A 9 8.39 -5.52 19.45
C LEU A 9 8.87 -4.90 18.14
N VAL A 10 10.06 -4.28 18.15
CA VAL A 10 10.69 -3.74 16.95
C VAL A 10 10.98 -4.85 15.95
N ASP A 11 11.54 -5.97 16.42
CA ASP A 11 11.83 -7.12 15.57
C ASP A 11 10.55 -7.70 14.96
N ALA A 12 9.48 -7.81 15.77
CA ALA A 12 8.19 -8.29 15.30
C ALA A 12 7.62 -7.38 14.23
N LYS A 13 7.68 -6.06 14.43
CA LYS A 13 7.21 -5.08 13.43
C LYS A 13 7.96 -5.24 12.12
N GLN A 14 9.28 -5.39 12.16
CA GLN A 14 10.09 -5.56 10.97
C GLN A 14 9.70 -6.83 10.21
N GLU A 15 9.49 -7.92 10.93
CA GLU A 15 9.10 -9.19 10.31
C GLU A 15 7.72 -9.11 9.68
N TYR A 16 6.73 -8.54 10.37
CA TYR A 16 5.39 -8.36 9.82
C TYR A 16 5.41 -7.45 8.59
N THR A 17 6.19 -6.38 8.65
CA THR A 17 6.32 -5.45 7.51
C THR A 17 6.95 -6.15 6.31
N ARG A 18 7.96 -6.98 6.53
CA ARG A 18 8.59 -7.76 5.46
C ARG A 18 7.60 -8.71 4.80
N GLN A 19 6.83 -9.44 5.62
CA GLN A 19 5.80 -10.34 5.11
C GLN A 19 4.74 -9.58 4.31
N LEU A 20 4.31 -8.44 4.83
CA LEU A 20 3.31 -7.61 4.15
C LEU A 20 3.82 -7.12 2.81
N ALA A 21 5.06 -6.64 2.74
CA ALA A 21 5.66 -6.21 1.49
C ALA A 21 5.72 -7.36 0.48
N THR A 22 6.14 -8.54 0.94
CA THR A 22 6.22 -9.74 0.08
C THR A 22 4.85 -10.08 -0.51
N VAL A 23 3.80 -9.98 0.28
CA VAL A 23 2.43 -10.27 -0.18
C VAL A 23 1.95 -9.24 -1.20
N LEU A 24 2.28 -7.96 -1.01
CA LEU A 24 1.70 -6.86 -1.78
C LEU A 24 2.45 -6.49 -3.06
N ILE A 25 3.76 -6.72 -3.12
CA ILE A 25 4.59 -6.21 -4.23
C ILE A 25 4.07 -6.66 -5.59
N ASN A 26 3.94 -7.97 -5.80
CA ASN A 26 3.54 -8.47 -7.11
C ASN A 26 2.11 -8.12 -7.51
N PRO A 27 1.11 -8.28 -6.63
CA PRO A 27 -0.25 -7.89 -7.00
C PRO A 27 -0.42 -6.40 -7.26
N ILE A 28 0.26 -5.54 -6.51
CA ILE A 28 0.19 -4.10 -6.75
C ILE A 28 0.91 -3.74 -8.04
N TYR A 29 2.06 -4.36 -8.33
CA TYR A 29 2.73 -4.19 -9.62
C TYR A 29 1.79 -4.55 -10.76
N ASP A 30 1.09 -5.67 -10.66
CA ASP A 30 0.13 -6.09 -11.70
C ASP A 30 -1.01 -5.06 -11.84
N GLY A 31 -1.44 -4.47 -10.74
CA GLY A 31 -2.45 -3.41 -10.76
C GLY A 31 -1.98 -2.16 -11.50
N ILE A 32 -0.76 -1.72 -11.22
CA ILE A 32 -0.17 -0.57 -11.93
C ILE A 32 0.03 -0.91 -13.41
N LYS A 33 0.44 -2.13 -13.70
CA LYS A 33 0.58 -2.61 -15.09
C LYS A 33 -0.75 -2.54 -15.83
N SER A 34 -1.85 -2.91 -15.18
CA SER A 34 -3.19 -2.77 -15.77
C SER A 34 -3.52 -1.32 -16.12
N ILE A 35 -3.11 -0.39 -15.25
CA ILE A 35 -3.29 1.04 -15.52
C ILE A 35 -2.47 1.44 -16.75
N TYR A 36 -1.24 0.97 -16.86
CA TYR A 36 -0.40 1.25 -18.01
C TYR A 36 -0.99 0.68 -19.31
N GLU A 37 -1.49 -0.55 -19.26
CA GLU A 37 -2.13 -1.18 -20.42
C GLU A 37 -3.39 -0.42 -20.85
N ALA A 38 -4.17 0.06 -19.88
CA ALA A 38 -5.32 0.93 -20.17
C ALA A 38 -4.87 2.23 -20.83
N ALA A 39 -3.74 2.79 -20.38
CA ALA A 39 -3.18 4.00 -20.97
C ALA A 39 -2.75 3.77 -22.42
N GLU A 40 -2.16 2.62 -22.71
CA GLU A 40 -1.76 2.28 -24.08
C GLU A 40 -2.98 2.23 -25.01
N LYS A 41 -4.04 1.57 -24.56
CA LYS A 41 -5.28 1.48 -25.36
C LYS A 41 -5.92 2.83 -25.56
N LEU A 42 -5.98 3.62 -24.51
CA LEU A 42 -6.60 4.95 -24.58
C LEU A 42 -5.78 5.89 -25.46
N ALA A 43 -4.45 5.82 -25.40
CA ALA A 43 -3.56 6.63 -26.21
C ALA A 43 -3.76 6.37 -27.70
N VAL A 44 -3.95 5.11 -28.10
CA VAL A 44 -4.23 4.74 -29.48
C VAL A 44 -5.53 5.37 -29.96
N GLN A 45 -6.58 5.32 -29.12
CA GLN A 45 -7.90 5.85 -29.48
C GLN A 45 -7.93 7.38 -29.55
N THR A 46 -7.17 8.05 -28.72
CA THR A 46 -7.20 9.51 -28.57
C THR A 46 -6.01 10.21 -29.21
N GLU A 47 -5.09 9.46 -29.80
CA GLU A 47 -3.86 9.97 -30.42
C GLU A 47 -3.00 10.76 -29.43
N LEU A 48 -3.11 10.47 -28.14
CA LEU A 48 -2.31 11.12 -27.12
C LEU A 48 -1.03 10.32 -26.84
N ASN A 49 -0.07 10.98 -26.21
CA ASN A 49 1.17 10.36 -25.78
C ASN A 49 0.89 9.34 -24.66
N ILE A 50 1.46 8.14 -24.77
CA ILE A 50 1.22 7.06 -23.80
C ILE A 50 1.62 7.48 -22.39
N LEU A 51 2.79 8.14 -22.23
CA LEU A 51 3.28 8.53 -20.91
C LEU A 51 2.37 9.56 -20.26
N LYS A 52 1.87 10.52 -21.02
CA LYS A 52 0.92 11.53 -20.50
C LYS A 52 -0.39 10.89 -20.12
N THR A 53 -0.87 9.95 -20.94
CA THR A 53 -2.09 9.21 -20.66
C THR A 53 -1.94 8.36 -19.40
N PHE A 54 -0.79 7.71 -19.24
CA PHE A 54 -0.47 6.95 -18.05
C PHE A 54 -0.49 7.85 -16.81
N GLN A 55 0.16 9.02 -16.88
CA GLN A 55 0.14 9.99 -15.79
C GLN A 55 -1.28 10.45 -15.45
N LEU A 56 -2.11 10.67 -16.47
CA LEU A 56 -3.50 11.05 -16.25
C LEU A 56 -4.27 9.97 -15.48
N LEU A 57 -4.11 8.70 -15.87
CA LEU A 57 -4.77 7.59 -15.20
C LEU A 57 -4.24 7.39 -13.78
N LEU A 58 -2.91 7.53 -13.59
CA LEU A 58 -2.32 7.45 -12.26
C LEU A 58 -2.86 8.53 -11.32
N SER A 59 -3.10 9.73 -11.85
CA SER A 59 -3.63 10.85 -11.05
C SER A 59 -5.04 10.58 -10.53
N LYS A 60 -5.75 9.64 -11.11
CA LYS A 60 -7.11 9.27 -10.69
C LYS A 60 -7.11 8.24 -9.56
N THR A 61 -5.98 7.61 -9.27
CA THR A 61 -5.89 6.57 -8.25
C THR A 61 -6.39 7.03 -6.86
N PRO A 62 -6.02 8.22 -6.37
CA PRO A 62 -6.54 8.68 -5.08
C PRO A 62 -8.05 8.84 -5.04
N LYS A 63 -8.69 8.97 -6.20
CA LYS A 63 -10.12 9.22 -6.33
C LYS A 63 -10.93 7.98 -6.66
N TRP A 64 -10.34 6.79 -6.53
CA TRP A 64 -11.06 5.54 -6.78
C TRP A 64 -12.27 5.43 -5.86
N LYS A 65 -13.37 4.95 -6.41
CA LYS A 65 -14.59 4.71 -5.64
C LYS A 65 -14.42 3.50 -4.73
N PRO A 66 -15.17 3.42 -3.62
CA PRO A 66 -15.07 2.30 -2.70
C PRO A 66 -15.22 0.92 -3.37
N GLU A 67 -16.08 0.81 -4.37
CA GLU A 67 -16.27 -0.44 -5.10
C GLU A 67 -14.97 -0.92 -5.75
N LYS A 68 -14.25 0.01 -6.39
CA LYS A 68 -12.98 -0.33 -7.04
C LYS A 68 -11.91 -0.69 -6.01
N ILE A 69 -11.85 0.06 -4.91
CA ILE A 69 -10.91 -0.21 -3.83
C ILE A 69 -11.14 -1.62 -3.28
N ASN A 70 -12.39 -1.97 -2.99
CA ASN A 70 -12.75 -3.27 -2.46
C ASN A 70 -12.45 -4.39 -3.47
N THR A 71 -12.75 -4.17 -4.74
CA THR A 71 -12.48 -5.15 -5.80
C THR A 71 -10.98 -5.45 -5.88
N GLU A 72 -10.15 -4.41 -5.83
CA GLU A 72 -8.70 -4.59 -5.88
C GLU A 72 -8.17 -5.28 -4.63
N TYR A 73 -8.73 -4.95 -3.46
CA TYR A 73 -8.32 -5.61 -2.21
C TYR A 73 -8.63 -7.10 -2.26
N GLU A 74 -9.84 -7.47 -2.70
CA GLU A 74 -10.21 -8.88 -2.82
C GLU A 74 -9.37 -9.61 -3.86
N ARG A 75 -9.05 -8.94 -4.99
CA ARG A 75 -8.16 -9.53 -6.00
C ARG A 75 -6.79 -9.84 -5.41
N ILE A 76 -6.24 -8.90 -4.64
CA ILE A 76 -4.92 -9.09 -4.02
C ILE A 76 -4.93 -10.26 -3.04
N LYS A 77 -5.99 -10.39 -2.23
CA LYS A 77 -6.13 -11.52 -1.31
C LYS A 77 -6.12 -12.85 -2.05
N VAL A 78 -6.88 -12.94 -3.13
CA VAL A 78 -6.99 -14.17 -3.92
C VAL A 78 -5.67 -14.49 -4.62
N VAL A 79 -5.08 -13.52 -5.32
CA VAL A 79 -3.87 -13.72 -6.11
C VAL A 79 -2.67 -14.05 -5.21
N SER A 80 -2.58 -13.41 -4.05
CA SER A 80 -1.48 -13.65 -3.10
C SER A 80 -1.70 -14.89 -2.24
N GLU A 81 -2.89 -15.48 -2.30
CA GLU A 81 -3.28 -16.59 -1.43
C GLU A 81 -3.13 -16.26 0.05
N CYS A 82 -3.30 -14.99 0.39
CA CYS A 82 -3.12 -14.49 1.75
C CYS A 82 -4.49 -14.14 2.35
N ASP A 83 -5.13 -15.15 2.93
CA ASP A 83 -6.42 -14.97 3.58
C ASP A 83 -6.30 -14.23 4.92
N TYR A 84 -5.07 -14.12 5.44
CA TYR A 84 -4.78 -13.40 6.69
C TYR A 84 -4.25 -11.98 6.46
N LEU A 85 -4.46 -11.41 5.27
CA LEU A 85 -3.94 -10.09 4.92
C LEU A 85 -4.41 -9.00 5.89
N GLU A 86 -5.70 -9.01 6.25
CA GLU A 86 -6.25 -8.05 7.21
C GLU A 86 -5.53 -8.11 8.55
N ASN A 87 -5.30 -9.34 9.05
CA ASN A 87 -4.61 -9.55 10.32
C ASN A 87 -3.16 -9.11 10.24
N LEU A 88 -2.51 -9.31 9.10
CA LEU A 88 -1.12 -8.90 8.91
C LEU A 88 -0.98 -7.38 8.93
N ILE A 89 -1.88 -6.67 8.25
CA ILE A 89 -1.92 -5.21 8.28
C ILE A 89 -2.15 -4.71 9.71
N THR A 90 -3.12 -5.31 10.40
CA THR A 90 -3.41 -4.96 11.79
C THR A 90 -2.18 -5.17 12.67
N ALA A 91 -1.46 -6.28 12.51
CA ALA A 91 -0.27 -6.58 13.30
C ALA A 91 0.82 -5.51 13.12
N VAL A 92 1.04 -5.06 11.88
CA VAL A 92 2.02 -4.00 11.61
C VAL A 92 1.64 -2.71 12.35
N PHE A 93 0.37 -2.30 12.25
CA PHE A 93 -0.08 -1.05 12.86
C PHE A 93 -0.12 -1.11 14.37
N VAL A 94 -0.53 -2.24 14.95
CA VAL A 94 -0.53 -2.42 16.40
C VAL A 94 0.91 -2.34 16.93
N ALA A 95 1.84 -3.06 16.32
CA ALA A 95 3.25 -3.03 16.73
C ALA A 95 3.83 -1.62 16.61
N HIS A 96 3.54 -0.92 15.52
CA HIS A 96 4.00 0.44 15.31
C HIS A 96 3.47 1.39 16.38
N THR A 97 2.19 1.31 16.69
CA THR A 97 1.56 2.18 17.70
C THR A 97 2.13 1.90 19.08
N LYS A 98 2.35 0.64 19.43
CA LYS A 98 2.94 0.29 20.72
C LYS A 98 4.38 0.80 20.86
N ILE A 99 5.16 0.76 19.78
CA ILE A 99 6.52 1.31 19.76
C ILE A 99 6.48 2.81 19.98
N LEU A 100 5.61 3.53 19.24
CA LEU A 100 5.46 4.98 19.40
C LEU A 100 5.03 5.35 20.82
N ALA A 101 4.11 4.58 21.41
CA ALA A 101 3.64 4.80 22.76
C ALA A 101 4.80 4.69 23.77
N ALA A 102 5.61 3.65 23.61
CA ALA A 102 6.75 3.43 24.50
C ALA A 102 7.79 4.55 24.42
N ILE A 103 7.96 5.14 23.23
CA ILE A 103 8.95 6.20 23.01
C ILE A 103 8.43 7.56 23.47
N ARG A 104 7.19 7.92 23.07
CA ARG A 104 6.66 9.28 23.27
C ARG A 104 6.05 9.52 24.64
N PHE A 105 5.49 8.47 25.26
CA PHE A 105 4.67 8.63 26.46
C PHE A 105 5.21 7.83 27.63
N LYS A 106 6.53 7.72 27.70
CA LYS A 106 7.21 6.92 28.73
C LYS A 106 6.78 7.26 30.16
N ASN A 107 6.38 8.51 30.42
CA ASN A 107 6.01 8.99 31.76
C ASN A 107 4.65 9.66 31.79
N GLN A 108 3.82 9.48 30.77
CA GLN A 108 2.52 10.14 30.70
C GLN A 108 1.42 9.10 30.54
N SER A 109 0.33 9.29 31.26
CA SER A 109 -0.85 8.42 31.22
C SER A 109 -1.77 8.76 30.05
N GLN A 110 -1.25 9.18 28.92
CA GLN A 110 -2.07 9.50 27.76
C GLN A 110 -2.45 8.21 27.03
N LYS A 111 -3.73 8.12 26.74
CA LYS A 111 -4.22 7.06 25.87
C LYS A 111 -3.90 7.38 24.43
N ILE A 112 -3.32 6.42 23.71
CA ILE A 112 -3.13 6.55 22.28
C ILE A 112 -4.30 5.87 21.59
N ASP A 113 -4.99 6.62 20.77
CA ASP A 113 -6.05 6.07 19.93
C ASP A 113 -5.40 5.23 18.84
N LEU A 114 -5.78 3.94 18.82
CA LEU A 114 -5.36 3.03 17.77
C LEU A 114 -6.26 3.27 16.55
N ASP A 115 -5.76 4.10 15.65
CA ASP A 115 -6.45 4.32 14.38
C ASP A 115 -5.86 3.37 13.35
N ILE A 116 -6.38 2.15 13.33
CA ILE A 116 -5.92 1.11 12.41
C ILE A 116 -6.80 1.17 11.16
N PRO A 117 -6.20 1.41 9.98
CA PRO A 117 -7.00 1.41 8.75
C PRO A 117 -7.53 0.01 8.44
N THR A 118 -8.63 -0.04 7.71
CA THR A 118 -9.07 -1.31 7.13
C THR A 118 -8.04 -1.76 6.10
N GLY A 119 -8.03 -3.07 5.80
CA GLY A 119 -7.12 -3.59 4.79
C GLY A 119 -7.31 -2.93 3.43
N ALA A 120 -8.57 -2.73 3.02
CA ALA A 120 -8.87 -2.07 1.75
C ALA A 120 -8.33 -0.64 1.71
N HIS A 121 -8.51 0.13 2.78
CA HIS A 121 -7.97 1.48 2.89
C HIS A 121 -6.45 1.50 2.84
N PHE A 122 -5.82 0.58 3.54
CA PHE A 122 -4.37 0.50 3.55
C PHE A 122 -3.82 0.21 2.15
N VAL A 123 -4.40 -0.77 1.47
CA VAL A 123 -3.99 -1.14 0.12
C VAL A 123 -4.19 0.02 -0.85
N HIS A 124 -5.30 0.75 -0.72
CA HIS A 124 -5.54 1.95 -1.53
C HIS A 124 -4.48 3.01 -1.28
N SER A 125 -4.06 3.20 -0.02
CA SER A 125 -2.98 4.14 0.31
C SER A 125 -1.67 3.74 -0.35
N VAL A 126 -1.35 2.45 -0.37
CA VAL A 126 -0.15 1.94 -1.05
C VAL A 126 -0.23 2.20 -2.56
N TYR A 127 -1.39 1.93 -3.17
CA TYR A 127 -1.60 2.24 -4.59
C TYR A 127 -1.41 3.72 -4.86
N THR A 128 -1.94 4.58 -4.01
CA THR A 128 -1.84 6.03 -4.17
C THR A 128 -0.37 6.48 -4.13
N GLU A 129 0.42 5.94 -3.21
CA GLU A 129 1.85 6.27 -3.14
C GLU A 129 2.63 5.74 -4.35
N CYS A 130 2.35 4.52 -4.79
CA CYS A 130 2.96 3.96 -5.99
C CYS A 130 2.60 4.79 -7.22
N ALA A 131 1.33 5.17 -7.35
CA ALA A 131 0.86 5.99 -8.47
C ALA A 131 1.56 7.34 -8.47
N ARG A 132 1.74 7.96 -7.30
CA ARG A 132 2.44 9.23 -7.18
C ARG A 132 3.89 9.11 -7.67
N ASN A 133 4.58 8.05 -7.26
CA ASN A 133 5.98 7.84 -7.64
C ASN A 133 6.13 7.62 -9.14
N PHE A 134 5.27 6.82 -9.75
CA PHE A 134 5.30 6.61 -11.20
C PHE A 134 4.82 7.81 -11.97
N TRP A 135 3.92 8.61 -11.39
CA TRP A 135 3.51 9.89 -11.98
C TRP A 135 4.70 10.84 -12.11
N LYS A 136 5.56 10.89 -11.09
CA LYS A 136 6.76 11.73 -11.11
C LYS A 136 7.80 11.25 -12.12
N GLN A 137 7.90 9.93 -12.30
CA GLN A 137 8.91 9.32 -13.17
C GLN A 137 8.28 8.17 -13.97
N PRO A 138 7.39 8.49 -14.93
CA PRO A 138 6.66 7.45 -15.65
C PRO A 138 7.56 6.54 -16.49
N LEU A 139 8.72 7.02 -16.91
CA LEU A 139 9.67 6.20 -17.66
C LEU A 139 10.22 5.01 -16.84
N LEU A 140 10.28 5.13 -15.52
CA LEU A 140 10.76 4.04 -14.68
C LEU A 140 9.90 2.80 -14.82
N PHE A 141 8.60 2.97 -15.02
CA PHE A 141 7.72 1.83 -15.23
C PHE A 141 7.96 1.18 -16.58
N THR A 142 8.14 1.97 -17.63
CA THR A 142 8.31 1.46 -18.99
C THR A 142 9.64 0.74 -19.20
N THR A 143 10.69 1.16 -18.49
CA THR A 143 12.03 0.56 -18.67
C THR A 143 12.15 -0.80 -17.96
N ASN A 144 11.23 -1.14 -17.06
CA ASN A 144 11.24 -2.39 -16.31
C ASN A 144 10.32 -3.47 -16.91
N HIS A 145 9.78 -3.22 -18.09
CA HIS A 145 8.96 -4.18 -18.82
C HIS A 145 9.78 -5.05 -19.71
#